data_eda06bb1f7b53448590a05617587bbe5
#
_entry.id   eda06bb1f7b53448590a05617587bbe5
#
_cell.length_a   1.000
_cell.length_b   1.000
_cell.length_c   1.000
_cell.angle_alpha   90.00
_cell.angle_beta   90.00
_cell.angle_gamma   90.00
#
_symmetry.space_group_name_H-M   'P 1'
#
loop_
_entity.id
_entity.type
_entity.pdbx_description
1 polymer ?
#
loop_
_entity_poly.entity_id
_entity_poly.type
_entity_poly.pdbx_seq_one_letter_code
_entity_poly.pdbx_strand_id
1 'polypeptide(L)'
;MSHLCSLHITTTLSGIRVNKVLIDGGAAISLLPERMLRKVGKHPDDLVPTNIVVTDFSGTSTPARGLVTLTVKVGSSERNTVFVVVPSRASYNALLGRDWIHGVGAVPFAVH
;
A
#
# COMPACT_ATOMS: atom_id res chain seq x y z
N MET A 1 -20.46 -2.68 3.33
CA MET A 1 -20.00 -3.11 3.27
C MET A 1 -19.48 -3.56 2.55
N SER A 2 -18.99 -3.70 2.21
CA SER A 2 -18.53 -4.14 1.67
C SER A 2 -17.88 -4.78 1.46
N HIS A 3 -17.38 -4.83 1.27
CA HIS A 3 -16.72 -5.31 1.24
C HIS A 3 -16.27 -6.05 1.30
N LEU A 4 -16.27 -6.02 1.28
CA LEU A 4 -15.99 -6.85 1.61
C LEU A 4 -15.38 -7.86 0.93
N CYS A 5 -15.01 -7.96 -0.11
CA CYS A 5 -14.29 -8.96 -0.82
C CYS A 5 -12.85 -8.64 -0.82
N SER A 6 -12.23 -8.94 0.28
CA SER A 6 -10.79 -8.87 0.36
C SER A 6 -10.24 -10.05 -0.40
N LEU A 7 -9.50 -9.78 -1.42
CA LEU A 7 -8.90 -10.80 -2.24
C LEU A 7 -7.39 -10.78 -2.00
N HIS A 8 -6.86 -11.92 -1.54
CA HIS A 8 -5.43 -12.04 -1.36
C HIS A 8 -4.79 -12.57 -2.63
N ILE A 9 -3.78 -11.89 -3.11
CA ILE A 9 -3.07 -12.29 -4.33
C ILE A 9 -1.56 -12.28 -4.09
N THR A 10 -0.83 -12.82 -5.04
CA THR A 10 0.61 -12.71 -5.09
C THR A 10 0.97 -11.72 -6.19
N THR A 11 1.82 -10.77 -5.87
CA THR A 11 2.27 -9.79 -6.85
C THR A 11 3.77 -9.63 -6.75
N THR A 12 4.32 -8.82 -7.67
CA THR A 12 5.71 -8.43 -7.61
C THR A 12 5.77 -6.95 -7.27
N LEU A 13 6.49 -6.63 -6.20
CA LEU A 13 6.69 -5.25 -5.75
C LEU A 13 8.15 -4.90 -5.97
N SER A 14 8.42 -3.99 -6.90
CA SER A 14 9.77 -3.58 -7.27
C SER A 14 10.68 -4.79 -7.54
N GLY A 15 10.15 -5.77 -8.27
CA GLY A 15 10.90 -6.95 -8.63
C GLY A 15 10.90 -8.07 -7.60
N ILE A 16 10.33 -7.85 -6.43
CA ILE A 16 10.29 -8.84 -5.35
C ILE A 16 8.91 -9.48 -5.29
N ARG A 17 8.85 -10.79 -5.30
CA ARG A 17 7.60 -11.52 -5.23
C ARG A 17 7.04 -11.46 -3.80
N VAL A 18 5.82 -10.99 -3.68
CA VAL A 18 5.18 -10.81 -2.38
C VAL A 18 3.81 -11.46 -2.40
N ASN A 19 3.53 -12.30 -1.41
CA ASN A 19 2.22 -12.92 -1.25
C ASN A 19 1.41 -12.15 -0.21
N LYS A 20 0.18 -12.56 0.00
CA LYS A 20 -0.74 -11.94 0.95
C LYS A 20 -0.92 -10.46 0.68
N VAL A 21 -1.05 -10.13 -0.59
CA VAL A 21 -1.35 -8.77 -1.00
C VAL A 21 -2.87 -8.65 -1.10
N LEU A 22 -3.42 -7.74 -0.32
CA LEU A 22 -4.85 -7.56 -0.23
C LEU A 22 -5.31 -6.51 -1.23
N ILE A 23 -6.34 -6.83 -2.00
CA ILE A 23 -6.97 -5.85 -2.88
C ILE A 23 -8.24 -5.39 -2.19
N ASP A 24 -8.33 -4.11 -1.88
CA ASP A 24 -9.42 -3.56 -1.11
C ASP A 24 -10.01 -2.33 -1.79
N GLY A 25 -11.16 -2.53 -2.44
CA GLY A 25 -11.86 -1.44 -3.11
C GLY A 25 -12.48 -0.43 -2.15
N GLY A 26 -12.49 -0.73 -0.86
CA GLY A 26 -12.95 0.22 0.14
C GLY A 26 -11.87 1.16 0.63
N ALA A 27 -10.61 0.87 0.32
CA ALA A 27 -9.50 1.72 0.73
C ALA A 27 -9.18 2.72 -0.36
N ALA A 28 -9.03 3.98 0.00
CA ALA A 28 -8.73 5.04 -0.98
C ALA A 28 -7.29 4.96 -1.45
N ILE A 29 -6.39 4.52 -0.59
CA ILE A 29 -4.95 4.53 -0.85
C ILE A 29 -4.35 3.16 -0.58
N SER A 30 -3.17 2.92 -1.14
CA SER A 30 -2.45 1.68 -0.93
C SER A 30 -1.55 1.81 0.30
N LEU A 31 -1.44 0.72 1.05
CA LEU A 31 -0.70 0.70 2.31
C LEU A 31 0.38 -0.35 2.29
N LEU A 32 1.50 -0.06 2.95
CA LEU A 32 2.58 -1.01 3.10
C LEU A 32 3.00 -1.04 4.57
N PRO A 33 2.91 -2.20 5.25
CA PRO A 33 3.44 -2.31 6.60
C PRO A 33 4.94 -2.02 6.62
N GLU A 34 5.37 -1.29 7.61
CA GLU A 34 6.77 -0.88 7.72
C GLU A 34 7.73 -2.07 7.66
N ARG A 35 7.34 -3.20 8.23
CA ARG A 35 8.18 -4.41 8.22
C ARG A 35 8.52 -4.90 6.82
N MET A 36 7.75 -4.47 5.82
CA MET A 36 7.96 -4.91 4.44
C MET A 36 8.97 -4.08 3.67
N LEU A 37 9.39 -2.94 4.22
CA LEU A 37 10.30 -2.05 3.51
C LEU A 37 11.55 -2.76 3.02
N ARG A 38 12.23 -3.46 3.94
CA ARG A 38 13.48 -4.12 3.58
C ARG A 38 13.25 -5.25 2.58
N LYS A 39 12.12 -5.93 2.70
CA LYS A 39 11.81 -7.02 1.79
C LYS A 39 11.62 -6.56 0.35
N VAL A 40 11.16 -5.35 0.18
CA VAL A 40 10.98 -4.80 -1.17
C VAL A 40 12.17 -3.93 -1.61
N GLY A 41 13.26 -4.03 -0.87
CA GLY A 41 14.50 -3.36 -1.26
C GLY A 41 14.54 -1.88 -0.91
N LYS A 42 13.76 -1.45 0.06
CA LYS A 42 13.71 -0.06 0.47
C LYS A 42 14.23 0.12 1.88
N HIS A 43 14.64 1.34 2.19
CA HIS A 43 15.15 1.72 3.49
C HIS A 43 14.27 2.85 4.05
N PRO A 44 14.15 2.98 5.38
CA PRO A 44 13.40 4.09 5.95
C PRO A 44 13.83 5.46 5.42
N ASP A 45 15.10 5.61 5.08
CA ASP A 45 15.60 6.87 4.53
C ASP A 45 15.07 7.16 3.12
N ASP A 46 14.50 6.16 2.46
CA ASP A 46 13.92 6.35 1.13
C ASP A 46 12.51 6.90 1.20
N LEU A 47 11.94 7.02 2.39
CA LEU A 47 10.56 7.47 2.54
C LEU A 47 10.46 8.97 2.37
N VAL A 48 9.40 9.37 1.64
CA VAL A 48 9.07 10.78 1.49
C VAL A 48 8.17 11.16 2.66
N PRO A 49 8.47 12.25 3.37
CA PRO A 49 7.64 12.68 4.50
C PRO A 49 6.21 12.95 4.09
N THR A 50 5.29 12.68 5.00
CA THR A 50 3.87 12.91 4.78
C THR A 50 3.18 13.26 6.07
N ASN A 51 2.04 13.94 5.98
CA ASN A 51 1.19 14.26 7.11
C ASN A 51 0.00 13.31 7.19
N ILE A 52 -0.03 12.27 6.38
CA ILE A 52 -1.16 11.34 6.34
C ILE A 52 -1.25 10.60 7.67
N VAL A 53 -2.48 10.50 8.18
CA VAL A 53 -2.81 9.71 9.36
C VAL A 53 -3.76 8.61 8.90
N VAL A 54 -3.46 7.39 9.28
CA VAL A 54 -4.26 6.23 8.88
C VAL A 54 -5.09 5.78 10.08
N THR A 55 -6.40 5.66 9.88
CA THR A 55 -7.31 5.21 10.92
C THR A 55 -7.72 3.77 10.64
N ASP A 56 -7.55 2.90 11.61
CA ASP A 56 -7.92 1.49 11.47
C ASP A 56 -9.38 1.24 11.89
N PHE A 57 -9.79 -0.02 11.84
CA PHE A 57 -11.16 -0.40 12.15
C PHE A 57 -11.54 -0.12 13.60
N SER A 58 -10.56 -0.08 14.48
CA SER A 58 -10.82 0.20 15.91
C SER A 58 -10.98 1.69 16.17
N GLY A 59 -10.77 2.52 15.16
CA GLY A 59 -10.81 3.97 15.32
C GLY A 59 -9.48 4.56 15.75
N THR A 60 -8.44 3.74 15.87
CA THR A 60 -7.13 4.22 16.26
C THR A 60 -6.46 4.90 15.06
N SER A 61 -6.02 6.13 15.26
CA SER A 61 -5.34 6.91 14.23
C SER A 61 -3.84 6.88 14.48
N THR A 62 -3.09 6.57 13.44
CA THR A 62 -1.64 6.45 13.53
C THR A 62 -1.00 7.24 12.40
N PRO A 63 -0.02 8.09 12.70
CA PRO A 63 0.71 8.80 11.64
C PRO A 63 1.46 7.81 10.77
N ALA A 64 1.44 8.05 9.47
CA ALA A 64 2.22 7.25 8.55
C ALA A 64 3.70 7.52 8.73
N ARG A 65 4.52 6.53 8.42
CA ARG A 65 5.99 6.69 8.45
C ARG A 65 6.49 7.51 7.29
N GLY A 66 5.78 7.49 6.17
CA GLY A 66 6.16 8.19 4.97
C GLY A 66 5.56 7.52 3.76
N LEU A 67 5.98 7.95 2.59
CA LEU A 67 5.52 7.42 1.32
C LEU A 67 6.67 6.76 0.59
N VAL A 68 6.36 5.69 -0.14
CA VAL A 68 7.35 5.03 -0.99
C VAL A 68 6.65 4.61 -2.29
N THR A 69 7.33 4.75 -3.40
CA THR A 69 6.80 4.33 -4.70
C THR A 69 7.39 2.98 -5.06
N LEU A 70 6.52 2.04 -5.37
CA LEU A 70 6.92 0.70 -5.79
C LEU A 70 6.27 0.41 -7.13
N THR A 71 6.96 -0.37 -7.95
CA THR A 71 6.37 -0.89 -9.18
C THR A 71 5.60 -2.15 -8.83
N VAL A 72 4.29 -2.12 -9.05
CA VAL A 72 3.41 -3.24 -8.74
C VAL A 72 3.10 -3.98 -10.02
N LYS A 73 3.44 -5.26 -10.05
CA LYS A 73 3.17 -6.10 -11.21
C LYS A 73 2.19 -7.20 -10.83
N VAL A 74 1.05 -7.22 -11.49
CA VAL A 74 0.02 -8.24 -11.33
C VAL A 74 -0.30 -8.78 -12.71
N GLY A 75 0.02 -10.05 -12.95
CA GLY A 75 -0.13 -10.61 -14.29
C GLY A 75 0.72 -9.84 -15.28
N SER A 76 0.10 -9.32 -16.32
CA SER A 76 0.79 -8.53 -17.33
C SER A 76 0.70 -7.03 -17.07
N SER A 77 -0.01 -6.63 -16.01
CA SER A 77 -0.16 -5.22 -15.66
C SER A 77 0.96 -4.79 -14.73
N GLU A 78 1.57 -3.66 -15.03
CA GLU A 78 2.65 -3.11 -14.22
C GLU A 78 2.41 -1.62 -14.04
N ARG A 79 2.39 -1.15 -12.80
CA ARG A 79 2.14 0.26 -12.50
C ARG A 79 2.99 0.70 -11.34
N ASN A 80 3.43 1.95 -11.40
CA ASN A 80 4.08 2.58 -10.26
C ASN A 80 3.00 3.05 -9.31
N THR A 81 3.11 2.64 -8.06
CA THR A 81 2.10 2.92 -7.05
C THR A 81 2.75 3.53 -5.84
N VAL A 82 2.16 4.61 -5.33
CA VAL A 82 2.63 5.23 -4.10
C VAL A 82 1.97 4.52 -2.92
N PHE A 83 2.80 3.99 -2.03
CA PHE A 83 2.32 3.33 -0.82
C PHE A 83 2.52 4.23 0.37
N VAL A 84 1.52 4.26 1.24
CA VAL A 84 1.65 4.90 2.55
C VAL A 84 2.20 3.84 3.50
N VAL A 85 3.36 4.11 4.07
CA VAL A 85 4.02 3.15 4.95
C VAL A 85 3.52 3.37 6.38
N VAL A 86 3.02 2.30 6.97
CA VAL A 86 2.40 2.37 8.29
C VAL A 86 3.09 1.43 9.28
N PRO A 87 3.20 1.84 10.55
CA PRO A 87 3.81 1.00 11.57
C PRO A 87 2.80 -0.03 12.10
N SER A 88 2.11 -0.70 11.22
CA SER A 88 1.01 -1.57 11.57
C SER A 88 1.46 -3.03 11.58
N ARG A 89 0.79 -3.84 12.41
CA ARG A 89 1.00 -5.29 12.44
C ARG A 89 -0.06 -5.98 11.61
N ALA A 90 -0.38 -5.42 10.48
CA ALA A 90 -1.38 -5.98 9.60
C ALA A 90 -1.03 -7.41 9.18
N SER A 91 -2.05 -8.23 8.98
CA SER A 91 -1.88 -9.59 8.52
C SER A 91 -1.50 -9.67 7.05
N TYR A 92 -1.77 -8.61 6.29
CA TYR A 92 -1.38 -8.55 4.89
C TYR A 92 0.04 -8.00 4.76
N ASN A 93 0.67 -8.28 3.63
CA ASN A 93 2.01 -7.78 3.33
C ASN A 93 1.96 -6.46 2.56
N ALA A 94 0.88 -6.22 1.85
CA ALA A 94 0.61 -4.94 1.20
C ALA A 94 -0.88 -4.86 0.95
N LEU A 95 -1.39 -3.63 0.83
CA LEU A 95 -2.79 -3.41 0.52
C LEU A 95 -2.87 -2.50 -0.69
N LEU A 96 -3.56 -2.95 -1.72
CA LEU A 96 -3.77 -2.17 -2.94
C LEU A 96 -5.16 -1.55 -2.88
N GLY A 97 -5.20 -0.24 -2.82
CA GLY A 97 -6.44 0.50 -2.74
C GLY A 97 -6.97 0.93 -4.09
N ARG A 98 -7.96 1.81 -4.06
CA ARG A 98 -8.58 2.28 -5.29
C ARG A 98 -7.63 3.01 -6.22
N ASP A 99 -6.60 3.63 -5.67
CA ASP A 99 -5.59 4.31 -6.46
C ASP A 99 -4.94 3.34 -7.45
N TRP A 100 -4.64 2.12 -7.00
CA TRP A 100 -4.09 1.10 -7.87
C TRP A 100 -5.18 0.46 -8.75
N ILE A 101 -6.32 0.11 -8.13
CA ILE A 101 -7.40 -0.59 -8.83
C ILE A 101 -7.88 0.19 -10.05
N HIS A 102 -8.01 1.49 -9.92
CA HIS A 102 -8.52 2.33 -11.00
C HIS A 102 -7.44 2.88 -11.92
N GLY A 103 -6.19 2.51 -11.66
CA GLY A 103 -5.11 2.96 -12.52
C GLY A 103 -4.80 4.45 -12.41
N VAL A 104 -5.19 5.06 -11.31
CA VAL A 104 -5.01 6.50 -11.11
C VAL A 104 -3.69 6.81 -10.43
N GLY A 105 -2.95 5.79 -10.12
CA GLY A 105 -1.85 5.77 -9.17
C GLY A 105 -0.82 6.84 -9.21
N ALA A 106 -0.86 7.77 -10.09
CA ALA A 106 0.17 8.77 -10.19
C ALA A 106 -0.22 10.11 -9.59
N VAL A 107 -1.22 10.17 -8.75
CA VAL A 107 -1.71 11.45 -8.26
C VAL A 107 -1.72 11.49 -6.74
N PRO A 108 -0.54 11.46 -6.11
CA PRO A 108 -0.46 11.38 -4.66
C PRO A 108 -1.07 12.56 -3.93
N PHE A 109 -1.01 13.72 -4.50
CA PHE A 109 -1.57 14.88 -3.84
C PHE A 109 -3.09 14.91 -3.88
N ALA A 110 -3.70 14.05 -4.62
CA ALA A 110 -5.14 13.95 -4.66
C ALA A 110 -5.67 13.18 -3.46
N VAL A 111 -4.78 12.72 -2.62
CA VAL A 111 -5.14 11.94 -1.44
C VAL A 111 -5.41 12.88 -0.29
N HIS A 112 -6.41 13.64 -0.31
CA HIS A 112 -6.72 14.48 0.83
C HIS A 112 -8.18 14.55 1.12
#